data_08f3bc77731f41648854a3e860d76ced
#
_entry.id   08f3bc77731f41648854a3e860d76ced
#
_cell.length_a   1.000
_cell.length_b   1.000
_cell.length_c   1.000
_cell.angle_alpha   90.00
_cell.angle_beta   90.00
_cell.angle_gamma   90.00
#
_symmetry.space_group_name_H-M   'P 1'
#
loop_
_entity.id
_entity.type
_entity.pdbx_description
1 polymer ?
#
loop_
_entity_poly.entity_id
_entity_poly.type
_entity_poly.pdbx_seq_one_letter_code
_entity_poly.pdbx_strand_id
1 'polypeptide(L)'
;MANTPQAKKRILRNAQRTEINRARVSRIRTFVKAVVSALAAGNKDAAKAALARVQPELSRGVARGVLHKNTASRKLSRLTRRLATLG
;
A
#
# COMPACT_ATOMS: atom_id res chain seq x y z
N MET A 1 -32.27 -8.69 -10.46
CA MET A 1 -32.34 -7.24 -10.25
C MET A 1 -32.31 -6.92 -8.76
N ALA A 2 -31.64 -5.84 -8.39
CA ALA A 2 -31.39 -5.47 -7.01
C ALA A 2 -32.57 -4.69 -6.42
N ASN A 3 -33.78 -5.26 -6.49
CA ASN A 3 -34.99 -4.58 -6.01
C ASN A 3 -35.39 -4.97 -4.58
N THR A 4 -34.71 -5.95 -3.98
CA THR A 4 -34.99 -6.34 -2.61
C THR A 4 -34.20 -5.48 -1.62
N PRO A 5 -34.73 -5.22 -0.42
CA PRO A 5 -33.97 -4.47 0.61
C PRO A 5 -32.62 -5.08 0.91
N GLN A 6 -32.53 -6.42 0.91
CA GLN A 6 -31.26 -7.12 1.18
C GLN A 6 -30.26 -6.87 0.06
N ALA A 7 -30.66 -6.89 -1.20
CA ALA A 7 -29.80 -6.61 -2.34
C ALA A 7 -29.30 -5.16 -2.31
N LYS A 8 -30.15 -4.21 -1.96
CA LYS A 8 -29.76 -2.80 -1.82
C LYS A 8 -28.75 -2.61 -0.72
N LYS A 9 -28.95 -3.26 0.43
CA LYS A 9 -27.97 -3.21 1.53
C LYS A 9 -26.62 -3.79 1.13
N ARG A 10 -26.63 -4.87 0.35
CA ARG A 10 -25.40 -5.50 -0.15
C ARG A 10 -24.65 -4.57 -1.09
N ILE A 11 -25.35 -3.88 -1.98
CA ILE A 11 -24.73 -2.91 -2.91
C ILE A 11 -24.07 -1.78 -2.15
N LEU A 12 -24.75 -1.21 -1.14
CA LEU A 12 -24.20 -0.15 -0.30
C LEU A 12 -22.97 -0.61 0.46
N ARG A 13 -23.04 -1.82 1.03
CA ARG A 13 -21.92 -2.41 1.77
C ARG A 13 -20.71 -2.60 0.85
N ASN A 14 -20.92 -3.10 -0.37
CA ASN A 14 -19.85 -3.30 -1.34
C ASN A 14 -19.23 -1.97 -1.78
N ALA A 15 -20.05 -0.94 -1.97
CA ALA A 15 -19.56 0.39 -2.33
C ALA A 15 -18.68 0.97 -1.21
N GLN A 16 -19.11 0.85 0.04
CA GLN A 16 -18.32 1.30 1.19
C GLN A 16 -17.01 0.55 1.29
N ARG A 17 -17.04 -0.77 1.12
CA ARG A 17 -15.83 -1.60 1.16
C ARG A 17 -14.85 -1.21 0.05
N THR A 18 -15.35 -0.94 -1.16
CA THR A 18 -14.53 -0.51 -2.28
C THR A 18 -13.84 0.81 -1.99
N GLU A 19 -14.54 1.78 -1.41
CA GLU A 19 -13.96 3.06 -1.04
C GLU A 19 -12.88 2.93 0.02
N ILE A 20 -13.14 2.12 1.06
CA ILE A 20 -12.17 1.86 2.13
C ILE A 20 -10.91 1.21 1.55
N ASN A 21 -11.08 0.22 0.68
CA ASN A 21 -9.94 -0.47 0.05
C ASN A 21 -9.16 0.46 -0.87
N ARG A 22 -9.84 1.32 -1.62
CA ARG A 22 -9.19 2.33 -2.47
C ARG A 22 -8.35 3.29 -1.63
N ALA A 23 -8.88 3.75 -0.51
CA ALA A 23 -8.16 4.64 0.40
C ALA A 23 -6.90 3.96 0.96
N ARG A 24 -6.99 2.67 1.32
CA ARG A 24 -5.85 1.90 1.81
C ARG A 24 -4.77 1.73 0.76
N VAL A 25 -5.16 1.39 -0.47
CA VAL A 25 -4.22 1.25 -1.60
C VAL A 25 -3.55 2.58 -1.90
N SER A 26 -4.32 3.65 -1.92
CA SER A 26 -3.82 5.00 -2.16
C SER A 26 -2.80 5.42 -1.09
N ARG A 27 -3.08 5.11 0.18
CA ARG A 27 -2.18 5.37 1.30
C ARG A 27 -0.86 4.61 1.11
N ILE A 28 -0.92 3.33 0.77
CA ILE A 28 0.27 2.50 0.53
C ILE A 28 1.10 3.09 -0.62
N ARG A 29 0.45 3.48 -1.71
CA ARG A 29 1.13 4.10 -2.86
C ARG A 29 1.84 5.38 -2.48
N THR A 30 1.22 6.20 -1.62
CA THR A 30 1.82 7.44 -1.14
C THR A 30 3.10 7.17 -0.36
N PHE A 31 3.09 6.18 0.53
CA PHE A 31 4.28 5.81 1.29
C PHE A 31 5.39 5.25 0.39
N VAL A 32 5.03 4.38 -0.56
CA VAL A 32 5.98 3.83 -1.54
C VAL A 32 6.60 4.96 -2.38
N LYS A 33 5.79 5.89 -2.83
CA LYS A 33 6.24 7.03 -3.63
C LYS A 33 7.23 7.89 -2.86
N ALA A 34 7.03 8.07 -1.55
CA ALA A 34 7.95 8.81 -0.70
C ALA A 34 9.34 8.14 -0.66
N VAL A 35 9.37 6.80 -0.57
CA VAL A 35 10.64 6.05 -0.63
C VAL A 35 11.31 6.23 -1.98
N VAL A 36 10.56 6.07 -3.07
CA VAL A 36 11.10 6.19 -4.44
C VAL A 36 11.65 7.60 -4.67
N SER A 37 10.96 8.64 -4.21
CA SER A 37 11.42 10.03 -4.34
C SER A 37 12.73 10.25 -3.59
N ALA A 38 12.85 9.73 -2.37
CA ALA A 38 14.07 9.85 -1.59
C ALA A 38 15.24 9.09 -2.24
N LEU A 39 14.96 7.92 -2.81
CA LEU A 39 15.97 7.13 -3.54
C LEU A 39 16.45 7.87 -4.79
N ALA A 40 15.52 8.48 -5.53
CA ALA A 40 15.85 9.23 -6.74
C ALA A 40 16.68 10.47 -6.42
N ALA A 41 16.42 11.09 -5.27
CA ALA A 41 17.19 12.25 -4.80
C ALA A 41 18.58 11.86 -4.24
N GLY A 42 18.83 10.58 -4.06
CA GLY A 42 20.09 10.09 -3.49
C GLY A 42 20.21 10.32 -1.99
N ASN A 43 19.12 10.61 -1.30
CA ASN A 43 19.12 10.87 0.14
C ASN A 43 18.89 9.55 0.89
N LYS A 44 19.98 8.93 1.30
CA LYS A 44 19.95 7.62 1.97
C LYS A 44 19.19 7.66 3.29
N ASP A 45 19.40 8.70 4.11
CA ASP A 45 18.76 8.80 5.42
C ASP A 45 17.25 8.98 5.28
N ALA A 46 16.80 9.84 4.38
CA ALA A 46 15.38 10.03 4.09
C ALA A 46 14.75 8.76 3.52
N ALA A 47 15.45 8.06 2.63
CA ALA A 47 14.99 6.81 2.05
C ALA A 47 14.84 5.73 3.12
N LYS A 48 15.79 5.62 4.04
CA LYS A 48 15.76 4.67 5.14
C LYS A 48 14.58 4.94 6.07
N ALA A 49 14.35 6.20 6.43
CA ALA A 49 13.22 6.60 7.27
C ALA A 49 11.88 6.32 6.57
N ALA A 50 11.79 6.64 5.28
CA ALA A 50 10.57 6.39 4.49
C ALA A 50 10.30 4.89 4.35
N LEU A 51 11.34 4.08 4.15
CA LEU A 51 11.21 2.63 4.06
C LEU A 51 10.69 2.03 5.37
N ALA A 52 11.16 2.54 6.50
CA ALA A 52 10.67 2.11 7.81
C ALA A 52 9.17 2.38 7.98
N ARG A 53 8.65 3.42 7.35
CA ARG A 53 7.22 3.75 7.37
C ARG A 53 6.41 2.88 6.42
N VAL A 54 6.99 2.51 5.28
CA VAL A 54 6.33 1.68 4.26
C VAL A 54 6.09 0.26 4.77
N GLN A 55 7.04 -0.29 5.51
CA GLN A 55 6.99 -1.68 5.95
C GLN A 55 5.70 -2.03 6.71
N PRO A 56 5.30 -1.28 7.76
CA PRO A 56 4.03 -1.58 8.44
C PRO A 56 2.80 -1.34 7.56
N GLU A 57 2.86 -0.39 6.64
CA GLU A 57 1.74 -0.14 5.73
C GLU A 57 1.53 -1.30 4.75
N LEU A 58 2.61 -1.87 4.22
CA LEU A 58 2.54 -3.05 3.37
C LEU A 58 1.99 -4.25 4.16
N SER A 59 2.44 -4.44 5.38
CA SER A 59 1.95 -5.51 6.25
C SER A 59 0.46 -5.37 6.55
N ARG A 60 -0.01 -4.16 6.82
CA ARG A 60 -1.43 -3.89 7.02
C ARG A 60 -2.24 -4.16 5.76
N GLY A 61 -1.71 -3.79 4.59
CA GLY A 61 -2.36 -4.05 3.32
C GLY A 61 -2.57 -5.55 3.07
N VAL A 62 -1.57 -6.36 3.41
CA VAL A 62 -1.68 -7.81 3.32
C VAL A 62 -2.72 -8.34 4.32
N ALA A 63 -2.66 -7.89 5.58
CA ALA A 63 -3.57 -8.33 6.63
C ALA A 63 -5.02 -8.00 6.30
N ARG A 64 -5.25 -6.89 5.60
CA ARG A 64 -6.60 -6.45 5.24
C ARG A 64 -7.05 -6.94 3.86
N GLY A 65 -6.21 -7.71 3.18
CA GLY A 65 -6.55 -8.32 1.91
C GLY A 65 -6.56 -7.40 0.70
N VAL A 66 -6.03 -6.17 0.82
CA VAL A 66 -5.92 -5.25 -0.32
C VAL A 66 -4.65 -5.46 -1.12
N LEU A 67 -3.67 -6.17 -0.56
CA LEU A 67 -2.44 -6.56 -1.22
C LEU A 67 -2.18 -8.05 -1.02
N HIS A 68 -1.70 -8.70 -2.07
CA HIS A 68 -1.21 -10.07 -1.94
C HIS A 68 0.16 -10.04 -1.25
N LYS A 69 0.43 -11.03 -0.37
CA LYS A 69 1.69 -11.10 0.39
C LYS A 69 2.92 -11.12 -0.52
N ASN A 70 2.82 -11.79 -1.67
CA ASN A 70 3.94 -11.86 -2.62
C ASN A 70 4.22 -10.51 -3.27
N THR A 71 3.17 -9.73 -3.57
CA THR A 71 3.31 -8.38 -4.10
C THR A 71 3.98 -7.47 -3.08
N ALA A 72 3.55 -7.53 -1.83
CA ALA A 72 4.12 -6.74 -0.74
C ALA A 72 5.60 -7.08 -0.52
N SER A 73 5.92 -8.37 -0.45
CA SER A 73 7.30 -8.84 -0.29
C SER A 73 8.20 -8.38 -1.43
N ARG A 74 7.70 -8.46 -2.66
CA ARG A 74 8.46 -8.04 -3.86
C ARG A 74 8.75 -6.55 -3.82
N LYS A 75 7.75 -5.74 -3.50
CA LYS A 75 7.92 -4.28 -3.40
C LYS A 75 8.94 -3.93 -2.33
N LEU A 76 8.81 -4.51 -1.15
CA LEU A 76 9.72 -4.25 -0.04
C LEU A 76 11.14 -4.67 -0.39
N SER A 77 11.30 -5.85 -0.98
CA SER A 77 12.60 -6.38 -1.39
C SER A 77 13.29 -5.47 -2.40
N ARG A 78 12.56 -5.00 -3.41
CA ARG A 78 13.10 -4.09 -4.44
C ARG A 78 13.55 -2.76 -3.84
N LEU A 79 12.73 -2.20 -2.95
CA LEU A 79 13.06 -0.93 -2.29
C LEU A 79 14.28 -1.08 -1.40
N THR A 80 14.37 -2.18 -0.66
CA THR A 80 15.51 -2.47 0.22
C THR A 80 16.79 -2.60 -0.59
N ARG A 81 16.75 -3.29 -1.73
CA ARG A 81 17.91 -3.43 -2.60
C ARG A 81 18.38 -2.10 -3.17
N ARG A 82 17.45 -1.26 -3.59
CA ARG A 82 17.78 0.08 -4.11
C ARG A 82 18.45 0.93 -3.03
N LEU A 83 17.94 0.83 -1.81
CA LEU A 83 18.53 1.54 -0.67
C LEU A 83 19.95 1.06 -0.40
N ALA A 84 20.18 -0.25 -0.46
CA ALA A 84 21.51 -0.84 -0.25
C ALA A 84 22.52 -0.37 -1.30
N THR A 85 22.08 -0.18 -2.54
CA THR A 85 22.98 0.27 -3.63
C THR A 85 23.28 1.77 -3.58
N LEU A 86 22.56 2.53 -2.78
CA LEU A 86 22.71 3.98 -2.69
C LEU A 86 23.94 4.39 -1.87
N GLY A 87 24.38 3.50 -1.03
CA GLY A 87 25.48 3.76 -0.15
C GLY A 87 26.82 3.43 -0.67
#